data_2d0be4e81d641b5160546f7dcbd2c579
#
_entry.id   2d0be4e81d641b5160546f7dcbd2c579
#
_cell.length_a   1.000
_cell.length_b   1.000
_cell.length_c   1.000
_cell.angle_alpha   90.00
_cell.angle_beta   90.00
_cell.angle_gamma   90.00
#
_symmetry.space_group_name_H-M   'P 1'
#
loop_
_entity.id
_entity.type
_entity.pdbx_description
1 polymer ?
#
loop_
_entity_poly.entity_id
_entity_poly.type
_entity_poly.pdbx_seq_one_letter_code
_entity_poly.pdbx_strand_id
1 'polypeptide(L)'
;MIIGIMGAMPDEVDQLCAKLEQVTKETYAGVEYHQGMLNGRQVVVCCAGMGKANAASTVQVLITKYGAEKIIFSGIAGNMTSKIGIGDVCVGETVVYHDAQNDMIAQSAPFTAEYHGDPALVKAALDACNACGVKAIAGKIATGDLFVGDAATKKAIEDKCQPDCVEMEGAAVSQIAAKNGCLLYTSPSPRDMR
;
A
#
# COMPACT_ATOMS: atom_id res chain seq x y z
N MET A 1 0.26 -12.77 16.44
CA MET A 1 0.41 -11.61 15.55
C MET A 1 0.02 -12.03 14.14
N ILE A 2 -1.01 -11.41 13.59
CA ILE A 2 -1.52 -11.66 12.24
C ILE A 2 -1.08 -10.50 11.34
N ILE A 3 -0.62 -10.82 10.13
CA ILE A 3 -0.22 -9.85 9.13
C ILE A 3 -1.27 -9.84 8.02
N GLY A 4 -1.91 -8.70 7.79
CA GLY A 4 -2.75 -8.47 6.63
C GLY A 4 -1.90 -8.06 5.43
N ILE A 5 -2.05 -8.75 4.32
CA ILE A 5 -1.35 -8.42 3.06
C ILE A 5 -2.42 -8.16 2.01
N MET A 6 -2.37 -7.01 1.36
CA MET A 6 -3.34 -6.65 0.35
C MET A 6 -2.71 -6.02 -0.88
N GLY A 7 -3.32 -6.28 -2.03
CA GLY A 7 -3.10 -5.59 -3.28
C GLY A 7 -4.42 -5.07 -3.84
N ALA A 8 -4.38 -4.23 -4.85
CA ALA A 8 -5.56 -3.69 -5.53
C ALA A 8 -6.01 -4.58 -6.70
N MET A 9 -5.10 -5.33 -7.29
CA MET A 9 -5.35 -6.19 -8.45
C MET A 9 -4.94 -7.64 -8.18
N PRO A 10 -5.56 -8.64 -8.83
CA PRO A 10 -5.23 -10.05 -8.65
C PRO A 10 -3.74 -10.35 -8.87
N ASP A 11 -3.14 -9.82 -9.93
CA ASP A 11 -1.73 -10.03 -10.28
C ASP A 11 -0.76 -9.63 -9.16
N GLU A 12 -1.17 -8.75 -8.25
CA GLU A 12 -0.36 -8.26 -7.14
C GLU A 12 -0.32 -9.24 -5.95
N VAL A 13 -1.33 -10.13 -5.83
CA VAL A 13 -1.49 -11.04 -4.69
C VAL A 13 -1.50 -12.52 -5.04
N ASP A 14 -1.77 -12.89 -6.29
CA ASP A 14 -1.95 -14.29 -6.72
C ASP A 14 -0.74 -15.17 -6.38
N GLN A 15 0.47 -14.65 -6.59
CA GLN A 15 1.69 -15.39 -6.26
C GLN A 15 1.87 -15.61 -4.75
N LEU A 16 1.40 -14.67 -3.92
CA LEU A 16 1.41 -14.80 -2.47
C LEU A 16 0.36 -15.82 -2.03
N CYS A 17 -0.86 -15.72 -2.56
CA CYS A 17 -1.93 -16.69 -2.30
C CYS A 17 -1.51 -18.13 -2.65
N ALA A 18 -0.80 -18.31 -3.77
CA ALA A 18 -0.31 -19.63 -4.20
C ALA A 18 0.77 -20.23 -3.27
N LYS A 19 1.45 -19.40 -2.47
CA LYS A 19 2.50 -19.85 -1.52
C LYS A 19 1.98 -20.09 -0.10
N LEU A 20 0.71 -19.81 0.16
CA LEU A 20 0.13 -20.03 1.47
C LEU A 20 -0.01 -21.53 1.77
N GLU A 21 0.30 -21.88 3.01
CA GLU A 21 0.05 -23.21 3.57
C GLU A 21 -1.19 -23.17 4.48
N GLN A 22 -1.90 -24.29 4.63
CA GLN A 22 -3.07 -24.44 5.50
C GLN A 22 -4.17 -23.40 5.21
N VAL A 23 -4.46 -23.18 3.93
CA VAL A 23 -5.33 -22.10 3.47
C VAL A 23 -6.80 -22.35 3.80
N THR A 24 -7.44 -21.35 4.38
CA THR A 24 -8.90 -21.22 4.42
C THR A 24 -9.31 -19.95 3.67
N LYS A 25 -10.44 -20.02 2.95
CA LYS A 25 -10.96 -18.91 2.16
C LYS A 25 -12.33 -18.48 2.67
N GLU A 26 -12.56 -17.19 2.72
CA GLU A 26 -13.85 -16.62 3.07
C GLU A 26 -14.11 -15.40 2.20
N THR A 27 -15.33 -15.27 1.66
CA THR A 27 -15.77 -14.03 1.01
C THR A 27 -16.53 -13.18 2.01
N TYR A 28 -16.08 -11.94 2.22
CA TYR A 28 -16.72 -10.98 3.09
C TYR A 28 -16.68 -9.58 2.49
N ALA A 29 -17.80 -8.86 2.54
CA ALA A 29 -17.92 -7.51 1.95
C ALA A 29 -17.43 -7.42 0.48
N GLY A 30 -17.67 -8.47 -0.31
CA GLY A 30 -17.28 -8.52 -1.73
C GLY A 30 -15.82 -8.86 -2.02
N VAL A 31 -15.01 -9.14 -0.99
CA VAL A 31 -13.58 -9.48 -1.10
C VAL A 31 -13.35 -10.91 -0.62
N GLU A 32 -12.55 -11.69 -1.35
CA GLU A 32 -12.09 -13.02 -0.91
C GLU A 32 -10.82 -12.86 -0.06
N TYR A 33 -10.85 -13.38 1.16
CA TYR A 33 -9.75 -13.38 2.11
C TYR A 33 -9.16 -14.79 2.22
N HIS A 34 -7.85 -14.91 1.98
CA HIS A 34 -7.09 -16.15 2.08
C HIS A 34 -6.29 -16.13 3.39
N GLN A 35 -6.76 -16.87 4.40
CA GLN A 35 -6.05 -17.03 5.66
C GLN A 35 -5.13 -18.24 5.56
N GLY A 36 -3.90 -18.13 6.05
CA GLY A 36 -2.96 -19.25 6.00
C GLY A 36 -1.64 -18.94 6.68
N MET A 37 -0.68 -19.80 6.44
CA MET A 37 0.69 -19.62 6.91
C MET A 37 1.61 -19.27 5.74
N LEU A 38 2.46 -18.27 5.94
CA LEU A 38 3.52 -17.90 5.00
C LEU A 38 4.84 -17.80 5.76
N ASN A 39 5.78 -18.71 5.44
CA ASN A 39 7.08 -18.80 6.13
C ASN A 39 6.93 -18.84 7.66
N GLY A 40 6.01 -19.65 8.18
CA GLY A 40 5.76 -19.84 9.61
C GLY A 40 5.03 -18.68 10.30
N ARG A 41 4.49 -17.72 9.57
CA ARG A 41 3.69 -16.61 10.10
C ARG A 41 2.25 -16.67 9.64
N GLN A 42 1.32 -16.34 10.55
CA GLN A 42 -0.10 -16.22 10.21
C GLN A 42 -0.31 -14.97 9.36
N VAL A 43 -0.92 -15.15 8.21
CA VAL A 43 -1.23 -14.07 7.28
C VAL A 43 -2.66 -14.15 6.78
N VAL A 44 -3.21 -13.01 6.38
CA VAL A 44 -4.46 -12.90 5.62
C VAL A 44 -4.14 -12.12 4.35
N VAL A 45 -4.27 -12.76 3.20
CA VAL A 45 -4.00 -12.14 1.89
C VAL A 45 -5.31 -11.89 1.16
N CYS A 46 -5.47 -10.71 0.55
CA CYS A 46 -6.66 -10.37 -0.22
C CYS A 46 -6.38 -9.39 -1.35
N CYS A 47 -7.27 -9.40 -2.36
CA CYS A 47 -7.33 -8.39 -3.42
C CYS A 47 -8.49 -7.43 -3.12
N ALA A 48 -8.16 -6.17 -2.82
CA ALA A 48 -9.14 -5.18 -2.38
C ALA A 48 -10.01 -4.60 -3.50
N GLY A 49 -9.52 -4.63 -4.74
CA GLY A 49 -10.01 -3.78 -5.82
C GLY A 49 -9.38 -2.39 -5.81
N MET A 50 -9.42 -1.73 -6.95
CA MET A 50 -8.78 -0.41 -7.15
C MET A 50 -9.54 0.72 -6.45
N GLY A 51 -8.78 1.72 -6.00
CA GLY A 51 -9.28 2.98 -5.47
C GLY A 51 -9.42 3.05 -3.95
N LYS A 52 -9.46 4.27 -3.46
CA LYS A 52 -9.39 4.61 -2.03
C LYS A 52 -10.50 3.95 -1.19
N ALA A 53 -11.73 3.89 -1.68
CA ALA A 53 -12.86 3.34 -0.95
C ALA A 53 -12.72 1.82 -0.75
N ASN A 54 -12.33 1.08 -1.79
CA ASN A 54 -12.06 -0.34 -1.72
C ASN A 54 -10.93 -0.65 -0.76
N ALA A 55 -9.83 0.09 -0.87
CA ALA A 55 -8.67 -0.06 0.00
C ALA A 55 -9.01 0.21 1.48
N ALA A 56 -9.70 1.32 1.77
CA ALA A 56 -10.10 1.69 3.12
C ALA A 56 -11.03 0.64 3.78
N SER A 57 -12.05 0.17 3.05
CA SER A 57 -12.98 -0.83 3.57
C SER A 57 -12.29 -2.17 3.84
N THR A 58 -11.41 -2.59 2.93
CA THR A 58 -10.70 -3.87 3.05
C THR A 58 -9.72 -3.87 4.22
N VAL A 59 -8.92 -2.81 4.38
CA VAL A 59 -7.99 -2.73 5.51
C VAL A 59 -8.73 -2.67 6.85
N GLN A 60 -9.90 -2.01 6.93
CA GLN A 60 -10.71 -2.02 8.15
C GLN A 60 -11.19 -3.44 8.48
N VAL A 61 -11.60 -4.23 7.49
CA VAL A 61 -11.98 -5.63 7.68
C VAL A 61 -10.78 -6.48 8.13
N LEU A 62 -9.61 -6.32 7.53
CA LEU A 62 -8.38 -7.01 7.95
C LEU A 62 -8.09 -6.77 9.43
N ILE A 63 -8.26 -5.53 9.91
CA ILE A 63 -8.00 -5.17 11.31
C ILE A 63 -9.10 -5.70 12.24
N THR A 64 -10.38 -5.43 11.93
CA THR A 64 -11.47 -5.69 12.88
C THR A 64 -11.98 -7.12 12.87
N LYS A 65 -12.03 -7.76 11.71
CA LYS A 65 -12.53 -9.14 11.57
C LYS A 65 -11.43 -10.17 11.74
N TYR A 66 -10.26 -9.93 11.13
CA TYR A 66 -9.15 -10.90 11.13
C TYR A 66 -8.08 -10.61 12.17
N GLY A 67 -8.16 -9.48 12.88
CA GLY A 67 -7.21 -9.13 13.93
C GLY A 67 -5.80 -8.83 13.41
N ALA A 68 -5.68 -8.29 12.20
CA ALA A 68 -4.38 -7.92 11.66
C ALA A 68 -3.75 -6.80 12.51
N GLU A 69 -2.54 -7.06 12.97
CA GLU A 69 -1.74 -6.12 13.78
C GLU A 69 -0.74 -5.36 12.92
N LYS A 70 -0.45 -5.88 11.73
CA LYS A 70 0.39 -5.25 10.71
C LYS A 70 -0.29 -5.35 9.36
N ILE A 71 -0.21 -4.29 8.59
CA ILE A 71 -0.70 -4.25 7.20
C ILE A 71 0.47 -4.06 6.25
N ILE A 72 0.51 -4.87 5.21
CA ILE A 72 1.41 -4.72 4.07
C ILE A 72 0.53 -4.47 2.86
N PHE A 73 0.67 -3.30 2.26
CA PHE A 73 0.07 -3.00 0.96
C PHE A 73 1.16 -3.05 -0.10
N SER A 74 0.98 -3.91 -1.09
CA SER A 74 1.94 -4.09 -2.20
C SER A 74 1.21 -4.01 -3.52
N GLY A 75 1.79 -3.31 -4.47
CA GLY A 75 1.18 -3.11 -5.77
C GLY A 75 2.12 -2.49 -6.79
N ILE A 76 1.52 -1.91 -7.83
CA ILE A 76 2.22 -1.17 -8.87
C ILE A 76 1.95 0.32 -8.71
N ALA A 77 2.87 1.15 -9.19
CA ALA A 77 2.74 2.61 -9.15
C ALA A 77 3.31 3.28 -10.40
N GLY A 78 2.88 4.51 -10.64
CA GLY A 78 3.50 5.40 -11.61
C GLY A 78 4.78 6.01 -11.04
N ASN A 79 5.87 6.00 -11.82
CA ASN A 79 7.13 6.60 -11.41
C ASN A 79 7.11 8.13 -11.53
N MET A 80 7.49 8.83 -10.46
CA MET A 80 7.56 10.30 -10.39
C MET A 80 8.99 10.82 -10.19
N THR A 81 9.99 9.94 -10.09
CA THR A 81 11.37 10.29 -9.78
C THR A 81 12.35 9.65 -10.76
N SER A 82 13.53 10.23 -10.88
CA SER A 82 14.66 9.61 -11.59
C SER A 82 15.52 8.69 -10.72
N LYS A 83 15.22 8.58 -9.40
CA LYS A 83 15.99 7.77 -8.45
C LYS A 83 15.84 6.27 -8.69
N ILE A 84 14.66 5.86 -9.18
CA ILE A 84 14.30 4.48 -9.46
C ILE A 84 13.66 4.35 -10.85
N GLY A 85 13.68 3.15 -11.40
CA GLY A 85 13.12 2.81 -12.72
C GLY A 85 12.07 1.70 -12.65
N ILE A 86 11.69 1.20 -13.82
CA ILE A 86 10.74 0.09 -13.94
C ILE A 86 11.37 -1.17 -13.32
N GLY A 87 10.61 -1.85 -12.47
CA GLY A 87 11.05 -3.06 -11.75
C GLY A 87 11.77 -2.79 -10.43
N ASP A 88 12.13 -1.54 -10.13
CA ASP A 88 12.60 -1.15 -8.80
C ASP A 88 11.43 -1.06 -7.80
N VAL A 89 11.69 -0.74 -6.53
CA VAL A 89 10.68 -0.65 -5.48
C VAL A 89 10.76 0.70 -4.77
N CYS A 90 9.62 1.33 -4.56
CA CYS A 90 9.48 2.49 -3.68
C CYS A 90 8.84 2.03 -2.36
N VAL A 91 9.58 2.04 -1.28
CA VAL A 91 9.08 1.74 0.06
C VAL A 91 8.50 3.02 0.66
N GLY A 92 7.23 3.04 0.98
CA GLY A 92 6.52 4.21 1.49
C GLY A 92 6.97 4.59 2.90
N GLU A 93 7.93 5.48 2.98
CA GLU A 93 8.30 6.16 4.22
C GLU A 93 7.26 7.22 4.58
N THR A 94 6.78 7.94 3.57
CA THR A 94 5.72 8.95 3.71
C THR A 94 4.66 8.72 2.64
N VAL A 95 3.39 8.81 3.03
CA VAL A 95 2.24 8.61 2.15
C VAL A 95 1.26 9.75 2.32
N VAL A 96 0.81 10.35 1.20
CA VAL A 96 -0.09 11.51 1.19
C VAL A 96 -1.19 11.37 0.13
N TYR A 97 -2.28 12.12 0.28
CA TYR A 97 -3.25 12.28 -0.81
C TYR A 97 -2.83 13.44 -1.73
N HIS A 98 -2.86 13.22 -3.05
CA HIS A 98 -2.67 14.30 -4.02
C HIS A 98 -4.00 14.95 -4.47
N ASP A 99 -5.12 14.24 -4.36
CA ASP A 99 -6.44 14.66 -4.85
C ASP A 99 -7.41 15.12 -3.74
N ALA A 100 -6.92 15.27 -2.50
CA ALA A 100 -7.74 15.65 -1.36
C ALA A 100 -7.37 17.03 -0.80
N GLN A 101 -8.30 17.59 -0.02
CA GLN A 101 -8.04 18.75 0.82
C GLN A 101 -7.45 18.27 2.16
N ASN A 102 -6.13 18.21 2.22
CA ASN A 102 -5.40 17.62 3.34
C ASN A 102 -5.69 18.31 4.69
N ASP A 103 -5.86 19.63 4.69
CA ASP A 103 -6.22 20.40 5.88
C ASP A 103 -7.57 19.99 6.47
N MET A 104 -8.52 19.60 5.62
CA MET A 104 -9.83 19.11 6.06
C MET A 104 -9.76 17.71 6.63
N ILE A 105 -8.98 16.82 5.98
CA ILE A 105 -8.77 15.45 6.48
C ILE A 105 -8.11 15.47 7.85
N ALA A 106 -7.11 16.33 8.06
CA ALA A 106 -6.37 16.46 9.31
C ALA A 106 -7.23 16.93 10.51
N GLN A 107 -8.46 17.42 10.28
CA GLN A 107 -9.39 17.77 11.35
C GLN A 107 -10.09 16.57 11.99
N SER A 108 -9.94 15.37 11.39
CA SER A 108 -10.51 14.14 11.91
C SER A 108 -9.41 13.14 12.27
N ALA A 109 -9.73 12.17 13.15
CA ALA A 109 -8.77 11.13 13.50
C ALA A 109 -8.25 10.40 12.24
N PRO A 110 -6.95 10.20 12.13
CA PRO A 110 -5.88 10.31 13.14
C PRO A 110 -5.23 11.70 13.29
N PHE A 111 -5.90 12.78 12.87
CA PHE A 111 -5.48 14.18 13.00
C PHE A 111 -4.18 14.51 12.24
N THR A 112 -3.98 13.86 11.13
CA THR A 112 -2.88 14.09 10.18
C THR A 112 -3.36 13.82 8.75
N ALA A 113 -2.70 14.44 7.79
CA ALA A 113 -2.86 14.15 6.37
C ALA A 113 -1.57 13.61 5.73
N GLU A 114 -0.55 13.40 6.54
CA GLU A 114 0.69 12.76 6.16
C GLU A 114 0.87 11.51 7.03
N TYR A 115 0.97 10.36 6.39
CA TYR A 115 1.07 9.06 7.05
C TYR A 115 2.48 8.52 6.87
N HIS A 116 2.99 7.83 7.89
CA HIS A 116 4.35 7.29 7.87
C HIS A 116 4.34 5.77 7.98
N GLY A 117 5.17 5.13 7.17
CA GLY A 117 5.47 3.72 7.30
C GLY A 117 6.15 3.42 8.65
N ASP A 118 5.85 2.27 9.24
CA ASP A 118 6.56 1.82 10.44
C ASP A 118 8.06 1.66 10.11
N PRO A 119 8.97 2.31 10.85
CA PRO A 119 10.39 2.30 10.51
C PRO A 119 11.02 0.91 10.46
N ALA A 120 10.56 -0.03 11.30
CA ALA A 120 11.07 -1.39 11.31
C ALA A 120 10.58 -2.18 10.10
N LEU A 121 9.32 -1.96 9.67
CA LEU A 121 8.78 -2.57 8.47
C LEU A 121 9.42 -1.99 7.20
N VAL A 122 9.61 -0.67 7.14
CA VAL A 122 10.31 0.01 6.02
C VAL A 122 11.73 -0.55 5.90
N LYS A 123 12.48 -0.63 6.99
CA LYS A 123 13.81 -1.21 7.00
C LYS A 123 13.81 -2.67 6.53
N ALA A 124 12.91 -3.49 7.04
CA ALA A 124 12.82 -4.90 6.66
C ALA A 124 12.54 -5.09 5.16
N ALA A 125 11.73 -4.21 4.58
CA ALA A 125 11.43 -4.23 3.15
C ALA A 125 12.66 -3.84 2.30
N LEU A 126 13.37 -2.78 2.68
CA LEU A 126 14.60 -2.37 2.00
C LEU A 126 15.66 -3.47 2.07
N ASP A 127 15.83 -4.10 3.25
CA ASP A 127 16.76 -5.23 3.43
C ASP A 127 16.35 -6.42 2.53
N ALA A 128 15.06 -6.73 2.44
CA ALA A 128 14.55 -7.81 1.59
C ALA A 128 14.78 -7.52 0.10
N CYS A 129 14.49 -6.31 -0.36
CA CYS A 129 14.79 -5.89 -1.74
C CYS A 129 16.27 -6.04 -2.06
N ASN A 130 17.14 -5.58 -1.17
CA ASN A 130 18.59 -5.71 -1.33
C ASN A 130 19.04 -7.18 -1.40
N ALA A 131 18.50 -8.05 -0.53
CA ALA A 131 18.79 -9.48 -0.53
C ALA A 131 18.34 -10.19 -1.82
N CYS A 132 17.29 -9.66 -2.47
CA CYS A 132 16.80 -10.14 -3.77
C CYS A 132 17.50 -9.48 -4.98
N GLY A 133 18.44 -8.58 -4.76
CA GLY A 133 19.11 -7.83 -5.84
C GLY A 133 18.19 -6.81 -6.54
N VAL A 134 17.11 -6.40 -5.89
CA VAL A 134 16.16 -5.40 -6.40
C VAL A 134 16.52 -4.05 -5.80
N LYS A 135 16.67 -3.04 -6.67
CA LYS A 135 16.89 -1.68 -6.23
C LYS A 135 15.64 -1.12 -5.55
N ALA A 136 15.82 -0.52 -4.37
CA ALA A 136 14.71 0.08 -3.63
C ALA A 136 15.12 1.40 -2.98
N ILE A 137 14.13 2.27 -2.79
CA ILE A 137 14.29 3.51 -2.00
C ILE A 137 13.20 3.60 -0.95
N ALA A 138 13.48 4.22 0.19
CA ALA A 138 12.47 4.81 1.04
C ALA A 138 12.03 6.11 0.39
N GLY A 139 10.73 6.30 0.18
CA GLY A 139 10.24 7.43 -0.60
C GLY A 139 8.85 7.89 -0.22
N LYS A 140 8.45 9.00 -0.86
CA LYS A 140 7.11 9.56 -0.73
C LYS A 140 6.19 8.99 -1.81
N ILE A 141 5.03 8.49 -1.38
CA ILE A 141 3.96 7.97 -2.25
C ILE A 141 2.78 8.93 -2.21
N ALA A 142 2.25 9.29 -3.38
CA ALA A 142 1.04 10.09 -3.48
C ALA A 142 -0.14 9.29 -4.05
N THR A 143 -1.26 9.33 -3.34
CA THR A 143 -2.47 8.55 -3.65
C THR A 143 -3.59 9.44 -4.17
N GLY A 144 -4.32 8.95 -5.17
CA GLY A 144 -5.57 9.57 -5.64
C GLY A 144 -6.38 8.66 -6.54
N ASP A 145 -7.69 8.90 -6.66
CA ASP A 145 -8.59 8.13 -7.52
C ASP A 145 -8.49 8.55 -9.00
N LEU A 146 -7.26 8.85 -9.45
CA LEU A 146 -6.96 9.22 -10.82
C LEU A 146 -5.82 8.36 -11.36
N PHE A 147 -6.03 7.78 -12.53
CA PHE A 147 -4.92 7.19 -13.29
C PHE A 147 -4.09 8.31 -13.93
N VAL A 148 -2.84 8.45 -13.48
CA VAL A 148 -1.92 9.50 -13.93
C VAL A 148 -1.25 9.06 -15.23
N GLY A 149 -1.85 9.40 -16.38
CA GLY A 149 -1.35 9.00 -17.69
C GLY A 149 -0.87 10.16 -18.57
N ASP A 150 -0.96 11.41 -18.12
CA ASP A 150 -0.56 12.59 -18.90
C ASP A 150 0.41 13.49 -18.16
N ALA A 151 1.20 14.25 -18.92
CA ALA A 151 2.27 15.10 -18.38
C ALA A 151 1.75 16.28 -17.53
N ALA A 152 0.55 16.79 -17.82
CA ALA A 152 -0.01 17.94 -17.10
C ALA A 152 -0.45 17.53 -15.70
N THR A 153 -1.16 16.40 -15.57
CA THR A 153 -1.55 15.81 -14.29
C THR A 153 -0.32 15.43 -13.47
N LYS A 154 0.67 14.79 -14.11
CA LYS A 154 1.95 14.45 -13.47
C LYS A 154 2.61 15.70 -12.87
N LYS A 155 2.74 16.78 -13.66
CA LYS A 155 3.34 18.03 -13.23
C LYS A 155 2.57 18.67 -12.06
N ALA A 156 1.24 18.66 -12.11
CA ALA A 156 0.41 19.23 -11.05
C ALA A 156 0.61 18.48 -9.71
N ILE A 157 0.74 17.16 -9.74
CA ILE A 157 1.01 16.33 -8.55
C ILE A 157 2.44 16.60 -8.04
N GLU A 158 3.43 16.68 -8.94
CA GLU A 158 4.80 17.00 -8.60
C GLU A 158 4.90 18.36 -7.89
N ASP A 159 4.25 19.39 -8.43
CA ASP A 159 4.23 20.73 -7.84
C ASP A 159 3.53 20.76 -6.47
N LYS A 160 2.52 19.90 -6.26
CA LYS A 160 1.73 19.86 -5.03
C LYS A 160 2.44 19.13 -3.88
N CYS A 161 3.04 17.97 -4.13
CA CYS A 161 3.54 17.12 -3.04
C CYS A 161 4.89 16.43 -3.31
N GLN A 162 5.48 16.60 -4.49
CA GLN A 162 6.81 16.06 -4.85
C GLN A 162 7.00 14.59 -4.48
N PRO A 163 6.14 13.66 -4.96
CA PRO A 163 6.25 12.26 -4.62
C PRO A 163 7.30 11.55 -5.47
N ASP A 164 7.80 10.42 -4.98
CA ASP A 164 8.63 9.50 -5.76
C ASP A 164 7.77 8.54 -6.62
N CYS A 165 6.54 8.22 -6.16
CA CYS A 165 5.57 7.40 -6.89
C CYS A 165 4.15 7.91 -6.71
N VAL A 166 3.24 7.56 -7.66
CA VAL A 166 1.79 7.77 -7.56
C VAL A 166 1.06 6.44 -7.72
N GLU A 167 0.00 6.26 -6.96
CA GLU A 167 -0.89 5.09 -7.00
C GLU A 167 -2.29 5.48 -6.49
N MET A 168 -3.19 4.52 -6.24
CA MET A 168 -4.60 4.83 -6.00
C MET A 168 -5.13 4.37 -4.62
N GLU A 169 -4.32 3.81 -3.73
CA GLU A 169 -4.78 3.15 -2.50
C GLU A 169 -4.01 3.51 -1.23
N GLY A 170 -2.70 3.67 -1.31
CA GLY A 170 -1.78 3.67 -0.17
C GLY A 170 -2.11 4.67 0.94
N ALA A 171 -2.54 5.89 0.62
CA ALA A 171 -2.93 6.85 1.65
C ALA A 171 -4.23 6.44 2.37
N ALA A 172 -5.17 5.79 1.67
CA ALA A 172 -6.39 5.29 2.30
C ALA A 172 -6.10 4.12 3.25
N VAL A 173 -5.24 3.19 2.82
CA VAL A 173 -4.72 2.12 3.69
C VAL A 173 -4.03 2.71 4.91
N SER A 174 -3.15 3.68 4.69
CA SER A 174 -2.36 4.35 5.74
C SER A 174 -3.24 5.08 6.76
N GLN A 175 -4.23 5.82 6.27
CA GLN A 175 -5.18 6.54 7.13
C GLN A 175 -5.94 5.60 8.05
N ILE A 176 -6.47 4.50 7.50
CA ILE A 176 -7.25 3.54 8.30
C ILE A 176 -6.35 2.76 9.26
N ALA A 177 -5.16 2.36 8.85
CA ALA A 177 -4.19 1.71 9.73
C ALA A 177 -3.81 2.63 10.90
N ALA A 178 -3.46 3.90 10.62
CA ALA A 178 -3.13 4.89 11.65
C ALA A 178 -4.30 5.15 12.61
N LYS A 179 -5.54 5.26 12.07
CA LYS A 179 -6.76 5.44 12.88
C LYS A 179 -7.00 4.29 13.86
N ASN A 180 -6.57 3.08 13.51
CA ASN A 180 -6.71 1.87 14.33
C ASN A 180 -5.45 1.54 15.16
N GLY A 181 -4.39 2.35 15.09
CA GLY A 181 -3.11 2.05 15.75
C GLY A 181 -2.37 0.83 15.19
N CYS A 182 -2.70 0.44 13.96
CA CYS A 182 -2.09 -0.69 13.28
C CYS A 182 -0.80 -0.26 12.55
N LEU A 183 0.26 -1.07 12.63
CA LEU A 183 1.51 -0.80 11.93
C LEU A 183 1.33 -1.03 10.43
N LEU A 184 1.86 -0.11 9.64
CA LEU A 184 1.69 -0.13 8.19
C LEU A 184 3.02 -0.07 7.46
N TYR A 185 3.02 -0.68 6.27
CA TYR A 185 4.03 -0.54 5.24
C TYR A 185 3.38 -0.62 3.85
N THR A 186 3.76 0.27 2.95
CA THR A 186 3.34 0.27 1.54
C THR A 186 4.56 0.11 0.63
N SER A 187 4.44 -0.68 -0.43
CA SER A 187 5.56 -1.00 -1.33
C SER A 187 5.11 -1.14 -2.78
N PRO A 188 4.83 -0.04 -3.48
CA PRO A 188 4.57 -0.10 -4.90
C PRO A 188 5.86 -0.26 -5.72
N SER A 189 5.75 -1.00 -6.83
CA SER A 189 6.78 -1.10 -7.86
C SER A 189 6.43 -0.21 -9.04
N PRO A 190 7.32 0.71 -9.48
CA PRO A 190 7.06 1.57 -10.62
C PRO A 190 6.78 0.79 -11.91
N ARG A 191 5.73 1.19 -12.62
CA ARG A 191 5.42 0.75 -13.98
C ARG A 191 5.55 1.91 -14.98
N ASP A 192 5.68 1.55 -16.25
CA ASP A 192 5.50 2.53 -17.34
C ASP A 192 4.03 2.96 -17.38
N MET A 193 3.78 4.26 -17.34
CA MET A 193 2.44 4.87 -17.37
C MET A 193 1.96 5.16 -18.79
N ARG A 194 2.55 4.51 -19.81
CA ARG A 194 2.12 4.66 -21.23
C ARG A 194 1.04 3.68 -21.62
#